data_6a67018b30396d0da76e4b7d3657ccab
#
_entry.id   6a67018b30396d0da76e4b7d3657ccab
#
_cell.length_a   1.000
_cell.length_b   1.000
_cell.length_c   1.000
_cell.angle_alpha   90.00
_cell.angle_beta   90.00
_cell.angle_gamma   90.00
#
_symmetry.space_group_name_H-M   'P 1'
#
loop_
_entity.id
_entity.type
_entity.pdbx_description
1 polymer ?
#
loop_
_entity_poly.entity_id
_entity_poly.type
_entity_poly.pdbx_seq_one_letter_code
_entity_poly.pdbx_strand_id
1 'polypeptide(L)'
;MRKFPKFALLPAVVVLAACAGGGYGDKSAEAVLKPTQGNTANGTVTYRQDGDNVVVTARVSGLTPGADGFHIHDKGDCSAPDATSAGGHFNPTAKPHGHPDHADHHGGDMPQLMADASGNASLSATLAGLTIGDGASNIVGRGVIVHAAPDDFKTQPTGNSGARVACGVIAAR
;
A
#
# COMPACT_ATOMS: atom_id res chain seq x y z
N MET A 1 39.90 64.55 -39.07
CA MET A 1 38.75 64.32 -38.17
C MET A 1 38.38 62.86 -38.26
N ARG A 2 38.73 62.05 -37.27
CA ARG A 2 38.39 60.59 -37.23
C ARG A 2 37.10 60.40 -36.45
N LYS A 3 36.08 59.82 -37.13
CA LYS A 3 34.81 59.47 -36.51
C LYS A 3 34.96 58.08 -35.82
N PHE A 4 34.67 57.99 -34.52
CA PHE A 4 34.59 56.74 -33.78
C PHE A 4 33.19 56.16 -33.90
N PRO A 5 33.03 54.82 -34.10
CA PRO A 5 31.73 54.21 -34.13
C PRO A 5 31.20 54.03 -32.69
N LYS A 6 29.91 54.32 -32.48
CA LYS A 6 29.19 54.10 -31.24
C LYS A 6 28.78 52.63 -31.17
N PHE A 7 29.36 51.88 -30.26
CA PHE A 7 28.88 50.53 -29.92
C PHE A 7 27.63 50.65 -29.05
N ALA A 8 26.51 50.13 -29.57
CA ALA A 8 25.29 49.96 -28.78
C ALA A 8 25.38 48.65 -27.98
N LEU A 9 25.39 48.74 -26.64
CA LEU A 9 25.21 47.59 -25.76
C LEU A 9 23.71 47.18 -25.78
N LEU A 10 23.42 46.00 -26.28
CA LEU A 10 22.11 45.34 -26.07
C LEU A 10 22.12 44.68 -24.69
N PRO A 11 21.09 44.86 -23.84
CA PRO A 11 20.98 44.16 -22.61
C PRO A 11 20.57 42.69 -22.89
N ALA A 12 21.39 41.75 -22.40
CA ALA A 12 21.02 40.35 -22.42
C ALA A 12 19.96 40.09 -21.34
N VAL A 13 18.75 39.78 -21.78
CA VAL A 13 17.65 39.32 -20.89
C VAL A 13 17.93 37.87 -20.57
N VAL A 14 18.38 37.59 -19.34
CA VAL A 14 18.47 36.23 -18.80
C VAL A 14 17.06 35.80 -18.37
N VAL A 15 16.42 34.96 -19.17
CA VAL A 15 15.17 34.30 -18.77
C VAL A 15 15.55 33.14 -17.83
N LEU A 16 15.37 33.33 -16.53
CA LEU A 16 15.38 32.21 -15.59
C LEU A 16 14.12 31.36 -15.83
N ALA A 17 14.29 30.22 -16.48
CA ALA A 17 13.28 29.18 -16.50
C ALA A 17 13.18 28.60 -15.07
N ALA A 18 12.18 29.05 -14.31
CA ALA A 18 11.81 28.41 -13.07
C ALA A 18 11.22 27.02 -13.43
N CYS A 19 11.99 25.96 -13.23
CA CYS A 19 11.45 24.62 -13.19
C CYS A 19 10.46 24.57 -12.02
N ALA A 20 9.16 24.78 -12.29
CA ALA A 20 8.12 24.41 -11.37
C ALA A 20 8.13 22.88 -11.27
N GLY A 21 8.97 22.35 -10.39
CA GLY A 21 8.85 21.00 -9.91
C GLY A 21 7.48 20.91 -9.24
N GLY A 22 6.50 20.30 -9.90
CA GLY A 22 5.23 19.94 -9.29
C GLY A 22 5.58 19.06 -8.10
N GLY A 23 5.49 19.60 -6.89
CA GLY A 23 5.61 18.84 -5.66
C GLY A 23 4.47 17.82 -5.65
N TYR A 24 4.73 16.59 -6.05
CA TYR A 24 3.96 15.46 -5.58
C TYR A 24 4.17 15.45 -4.08
N GLY A 25 3.24 16.03 -3.32
CA GLY A 25 3.23 15.88 -1.87
C GLY A 25 3.34 14.38 -1.59
N ASP A 26 4.23 14.01 -0.67
CA ASP A 26 4.45 12.60 -0.27
C ASP A 26 3.12 12.05 0.29
N LYS A 27 2.24 11.55 -0.61
CA LYS A 27 0.99 10.93 -0.20
C LYS A 27 1.34 9.66 0.57
N SER A 28 0.94 9.61 1.82
CA SER A 28 1.19 8.48 2.70
C SER A 28 -0.07 8.11 3.49
N ALA A 29 -0.12 6.86 3.90
CA ALA A 29 -1.19 6.34 4.74
C ALA A 29 -0.64 5.32 5.73
N GLU A 30 -1.40 5.05 6.78
CA GLU A 30 -1.02 4.07 7.80
C GLU A 30 -2.25 3.30 8.27
N ALA A 31 -2.04 2.05 8.65
CA ALA A 31 -3.00 1.26 9.41
C ALA A 31 -2.32 0.71 10.67
N VAL A 32 -2.97 0.88 11.81
CA VAL A 32 -2.62 0.20 13.05
C VAL A 32 -3.43 -1.08 13.13
N LEU A 33 -2.74 -2.21 13.06
CA LEU A 33 -3.33 -3.53 13.19
C LEU A 33 -3.67 -3.81 14.65
N LYS A 34 -4.90 -4.25 14.89
CA LYS A 34 -5.37 -4.72 16.18
C LYS A 34 -5.77 -6.20 16.05
N PRO A 35 -5.53 -6.99 17.10
CA PRO A 35 -5.92 -8.40 17.08
C PRO A 35 -7.44 -8.53 17.00
N THR A 36 -7.91 -9.52 16.25
CA THR A 36 -9.29 -9.99 16.30
C THR A 36 -9.52 -10.80 17.58
N GLN A 37 -10.78 -11.12 17.86
CA GLN A 37 -11.12 -11.83 19.10
C GLN A 37 -10.36 -13.15 19.24
N GLY A 38 -9.69 -13.33 20.38
CA GLY A 38 -8.93 -14.55 20.69
C GLY A 38 -7.52 -14.61 20.05
N ASN A 39 -7.11 -13.56 19.33
CA ASN A 39 -5.80 -13.48 18.68
C ASN A 39 -4.88 -12.48 19.39
N THR A 40 -3.60 -12.47 19.01
CA THR A 40 -2.55 -11.62 19.59
C THR A 40 -1.83 -10.78 18.54
N ALA A 41 -2.07 -11.05 17.25
CA ALA A 41 -1.40 -10.38 16.13
C ALA A 41 -1.70 -8.87 16.13
N ASN A 42 -0.65 -8.06 16.13
CA ASN A 42 -0.76 -6.59 16.12
C ASN A 42 0.44 -5.98 15.38
N GLY A 43 0.35 -4.72 14.99
CA GLY A 43 1.44 -4.07 14.29
C GLY A 43 1.05 -2.78 13.57
N THR A 44 1.91 -2.37 12.66
CA THR A 44 1.71 -1.17 11.84
C THR A 44 2.05 -1.47 10.40
N VAL A 45 1.22 -0.97 9.49
CA VAL A 45 1.44 -1.02 8.05
C VAL A 45 1.46 0.41 7.53
N THR A 46 2.53 0.81 6.88
CA THR A 46 2.67 2.12 6.26
C THR A 46 2.67 1.99 4.74
N TYR A 47 2.08 2.98 4.09
CA TYR A 47 1.96 3.07 2.64
C TYR A 47 2.48 4.42 2.17
N ARG A 48 3.25 4.44 1.09
CA ARG A 48 3.76 5.66 0.46
C ARG A 48 3.53 5.58 -1.05
N GLN A 49 2.97 6.64 -1.63
CA GLN A 49 2.83 6.73 -3.08
C GLN A 49 4.21 6.87 -3.73
N ASP A 50 4.45 6.13 -4.79
CA ASP A 50 5.68 6.17 -5.57
C ASP A 50 5.35 6.08 -7.07
N GLY A 51 5.11 7.23 -7.68
CA GLY A 51 4.55 7.31 -9.03
C GLY A 51 3.19 6.62 -9.09
N ASP A 52 3.04 5.65 -10.00
CA ASP A 52 1.82 4.85 -10.19
C ASP A 52 1.74 3.63 -9.25
N ASN A 53 2.65 3.53 -8.27
CA ASN A 53 2.73 2.41 -7.34
C ASN A 53 2.57 2.89 -5.90
N VAL A 54 2.27 1.96 -5.01
CA VAL A 54 2.29 2.16 -3.57
C VAL A 54 3.34 1.24 -2.95
N VAL A 55 4.31 1.82 -2.26
CA VAL A 55 5.26 1.06 -1.43
C VAL A 55 4.60 0.78 -0.09
N VAL A 56 4.46 -0.50 0.26
CA VAL A 56 3.95 -0.96 1.55
C VAL A 56 5.12 -1.42 2.42
N THR A 57 5.08 -1.06 3.71
CA THR A 57 5.99 -1.58 4.72
C THR A 57 5.17 -2.02 5.93
N ALA A 58 5.28 -3.29 6.31
CA ALA A 58 4.59 -3.86 7.45
C ALA A 58 5.58 -4.32 8.53
N ARG A 59 5.18 -4.14 9.79
CA ARG A 59 5.83 -4.69 10.98
C ARG A 59 4.73 -5.25 11.85
N VAL A 60 4.74 -6.57 12.03
CA VAL A 60 3.69 -7.31 12.73
C VAL A 60 4.34 -8.22 13.77
N SER A 61 3.70 -8.37 14.92
CA SER A 61 4.10 -9.26 16.00
C SER A 61 2.90 -10.05 16.52
N GLY A 62 3.18 -11.11 17.30
CA GLY A 62 2.14 -11.96 17.89
C GLY A 62 1.53 -12.96 16.90
N LEU A 63 2.25 -13.23 15.79
CA LEU A 63 1.89 -14.25 14.80
C LEU A 63 2.35 -15.65 15.22
N THR A 64 1.75 -16.68 14.65
CA THR A 64 2.31 -18.02 14.67
C THR A 64 3.50 -18.07 13.70
N PRO A 65 4.64 -18.69 14.07
CA PRO A 65 5.76 -18.81 13.14
C PRO A 65 5.37 -19.49 11.83
N GLY A 66 5.76 -18.88 10.71
CA GLY A 66 5.45 -19.36 9.36
C GLY A 66 4.93 -18.27 8.44
N ALA A 67 4.24 -18.67 7.39
CA ALA A 67 3.67 -17.77 6.41
C ALA A 67 2.20 -17.45 6.76
N ASP A 68 1.84 -16.17 6.67
CA ASP A 68 0.51 -15.65 6.92
C ASP A 68 0.01 -14.85 5.72
N GLY A 69 -1.20 -15.12 5.26
CA GLY A 69 -1.85 -14.35 4.20
C GLY A 69 -2.01 -12.88 4.62
N PHE A 70 -1.80 -11.97 3.68
CA PHE A 70 -1.81 -10.54 3.96
C PHE A 70 -2.45 -9.77 2.82
N HIS A 71 -3.57 -9.09 3.09
CA HIS A 71 -4.39 -8.49 2.03
C HIS A 71 -4.99 -7.14 2.43
N ILE A 72 -5.18 -6.26 1.43
CA ILE A 72 -6.09 -5.12 1.55
C ILE A 72 -7.51 -5.61 1.25
N HIS A 73 -8.45 -5.33 2.15
CA HIS A 73 -9.85 -5.69 2.04
C HIS A 73 -10.69 -4.49 1.61
N ASP A 74 -11.86 -4.77 1.05
CA ASP A 74 -12.71 -3.78 0.39
C ASP A 74 -13.27 -2.72 1.34
N LYS A 75 -13.53 -3.07 2.60
CA LYS A 75 -14.14 -2.17 3.58
C LYS A 75 -13.17 -1.88 4.73
N GLY A 76 -13.05 -0.60 5.12
CA GLY A 76 -12.34 -0.18 6.33
C GLY A 76 -13.18 -0.36 7.58
N ASP A 77 -13.67 -1.57 7.80
CA ASP A 77 -14.52 -1.92 8.93
C ASP A 77 -13.96 -3.13 9.67
N CYS A 78 -13.43 -2.89 10.87
CA CYS A 78 -12.90 -3.91 11.77
C CYS A 78 -13.84 -4.13 12.98
N SER A 79 -15.12 -3.80 12.88
CA SER A 79 -16.06 -3.85 14.02
C SER A 79 -16.50 -5.28 14.39
N ALA A 80 -16.57 -6.17 13.41
CA ALA A 80 -16.88 -7.58 13.70
C ALA A 80 -15.73 -8.23 14.49
N PRO A 81 -16.03 -9.05 15.51
CA PRO A 81 -15.01 -9.68 16.35
C PRO A 81 -13.98 -10.52 15.58
N ASP A 82 -14.38 -11.07 14.43
CA ASP A 82 -13.55 -11.87 13.51
C ASP A 82 -13.12 -11.09 12.26
N ALA A 83 -13.35 -9.77 12.24
CA ALA A 83 -13.09 -8.85 11.14
C ALA A 83 -13.80 -9.19 9.81
N THR A 84 -14.87 -9.99 9.82
CA THR A 84 -15.66 -10.28 8.60
C THR A 84 -16.32 -9.04 8.02
N SER A 85 -16.54 -7.98 8.83
CA SER A 85 -17.05 -6.68 8.38
C SER A 85 -16.17 -6.00 7.34
N ALA A 86 -14.85 -6.32 7.27
CA ALA A 86 -13.95 -5.80 6.26
C ALA A 86 -14.24 -6.31 4.82
N GLY A 87 -15.15 -7.27 4.66
CA GLY A 87 -15.52 -7.80 3.35
C GLY A 87 -14.47 -8.72 2.73
N GLY A 88 -14.47 -8.84 1.40
CA GLY A 88 -13.48 -9.59 0.62
C GLY A 88 -12.24 -8.75 0.29
N HIS A 89 -11.33 -9.31 -0.53
CA HIS A 89 -10.16 -8.58 -1.01
C HIS A 89 -10.55 -7.36 -1.85
N PHE A 90 -9.79 -6.29 -1.75
CA PHE A 90 -9.95 -5.11 -2.58
C PHE A 90 -9.61 -5.42 -4.04
N ASN A 91 -10.61 -5.38 -4.92
CA ASN A 91 -10.48 -5.79 -6.31
C ASN A 91 -11.07 -4.75 -7.28
N PRO A 92 -10.42 -3.59 -7.46
CA PRO A 92 -10.94 -2.52 -8.31
C PRO A 92 -10.97 -2.88 -9.80
N THR A 93 -10.25 -3.90 -10.22
CA THR A 93 -10.11 -4.31 -11.63
C THR A 93 -10.87 -5.59 -11.97
N ALA A 94 -11.61 -6.16 -11.02
CA ALA A 94 -12.40 -7.38 -11.18
C ALA A 94 -11.59 -8.58 -11.75
N LYS A 95 -10.34 -8.72 -11.32
CA LYS A 95 -9.48 -9.84 -11.68
C LYS A 95 -9.66 -11.03 -10.73
N PRO A 96 -9.23 -12.23 -11.08
CA PRO A 96 -9.16 -13.35 -10.14
C PRO A 96 -8.10 -13.08 -9.06
N HIS A 97 -8.22 -13.77 -7.92
CA HIS A 97 -7.18 -13.80 -6.89
C HIS A 97 -5.90 -14.47 -7.41
N GLY A 98 -4.74 -13.97 -7.01
CA GLY A 98 -3.46 -14.50 -7.46
C GLY A 98 -2.25 -13.90 -6.78
N HIS A 99 -1.07 -14.39 -7.18
CA HIS A 99 0.20 -13.85 -6.67
C HIS A 99 0.41 -12.42 -7.20
N PRO A 100 0.82 -11.47 -6.37
CA PRO A 100 0.95 -10.04 -6.76
C PRO A 100 1.97 -9.79 -7.88
N ASP A 101 2.90 -10.70 -8.14
CA ASP A 101 3.85 -10.60 -9.26
C ASP A 101 3.27 -11.07 -10.61
N HIS A 102 2.07 -11.63 -10.62
CA HIS A 102 1.39 -12.08 -11.83
C HIS A 102 0.45 -10.99 -12.36
N ALA A 103 0.10 -11.07 -13.65
CA ALA A 103 -0.81 -10.11 -14.26
C ALA A 103 -2.25 -10.20 -13.71
N ASP A 104 -2.66 -11.38 -13.30
CA ASP A 104 -3.98 -11.66 -12.75
C ASP A 104 -3.89 -11.84 -11.24
N HIS A 105 -4.25 -10.77 -10.51
CA HIS A 105 -4.41 -10.74 -9.07
C HIS A 105 -5.37 -9.61 -8.68
N HIS A 106 -5.92 -9.64 -7.48
CA HIS A 106 -6.65 -8.50 -6.91
C HIS A 106 -5.70 -7.34 -6.62
N GLY A 107 -6.16 -6.11 -6.69
CA GLY A 107 -5.34 -4.97 -6.22
C GLY A 107 -4.93 -5.07 -4.76
N GLY A 108 -5.72 -5.77 -3.94
CA GLY A 108 -5.44 -5.99 -2.53
C GLY A 108 -4.56 -7.19 -2.19
N ASP A 109 -4.20 -8.02 -3.18
CA ASP A 109 -3.30 -9.15 -2.93
C ASP A 109 -1.89 -8.65 -2.69
N MET A 110 -1.25 -9.12 -1.62
CA MET A 110 0.09 -8.73 -1.21
C MET A 110 0.97 -9.97 -0.98
N PRO A 111 2.30 -9.83 -1.01
CA PRO A 111 3.18 -10.91 -0.56
C PRO A 111 2.85 -11.29 0.88
N GLN A 112 2.99 -12.58 1.21
CA GLN A 112 2.74 -13.09 2.53
C GLN A 112 3.69 -12.49 3.57
N LEU A 113 3.22 -12.37 4.81
CA LEU A 113 4.09 -12.13 5.95
C LEU A 113 4.81 -13.44 6.31
N MET A 114 6.10 -13.34 6.61
CA MET A 114 6.90 -14.47 7.07
C MET A 114 7.28 -14.23 8.53
N ALA A 115 6.57 -14.87 9.44
CA ALA A 115 6.81 -14.75 10.86
C ALA A 115 8.00 -15.63 11.29
N ASP A 116 8.93 -15.03 12.02
CA ASP A 116 10.05 -15.73 12.63
C ASP A 116 9.63 -16.62 13.81
N ALA A 117 10.59 -17.33 14.43
CA ALA A 117 10.33 -18.20 15.59
C ALA A 117 9.77 -17.46 16.82
N SER A 118 9.88 -16.13 16.86
CA SER A 118 9.34 -15.26 17.92
C SER A 118 7.98 -14.64 17.54
N GLY A 119 7.43 -14.98 16.37
CA GLY A 119 6.16 -14.48 15.89
C GLY A 119 6.23 -13.05 15.33
N ASN A 120 7.41 -12.59 14.92
CA ASN A 120 7.59 -11.27 14.30
C ASN A 120 7.76 -11.39 12.79
N ALA A 121 7.09 -10.53 12.05
CA ALA A 121 7.22 -10.41 10.61
C ALA A 121 7.51 -8.97 10.18
N SER A 122 8.34 -8.80 9.15
CA SER A 122 8.56 -7.52 8.47
C SER A 122 8.46 -7.75 6.97
N LEU A 123 7.77 -6.85 6.28
CA LEU A 123 7.60 -6.89 4.81
C LEU A 123 7.86 -5.51 4.24
N SER A 124 8.51 -5.44 3.09
CA SER A 124 8.51 -4.28 2.21
C SER A 124 8.24 -4.76 0.79
N ALA A 125 7.23 -4.18 0.13
CA ALA A 125 6.84 -4.56 -1.22
C ALA A 125 6.32 -3.35 -2.00
N THR A 126 6.28 -3.44 -3.33
CA THR A 126 5.68 -2.45 -4.22
C THR A 126 4.40 -3.02 -4.82
N LEU A 127 3.30 -2.33 -4.63
CA LEU A 127 1.97 -2.69 -5.14
C LEU A 127 1.67 -1.81 -6.35
N ALA A 128 1.53 -2.43 -7.52
CA ALA A 128 1.27 -1.71 -8.77
C ALA A 128 -0.20 -1.30 -8.90
N GLY A 129 -0.45 -0.14 -9.50
CA GLY A 129 -1.78 0.31 -9.89
C GLY A 129 -2.70 0.70 -8.72
N LEU A 130 -2.16 0.84 -7.50
CA LEU A 130 -2.87 1.37 -6.34
C LEU A 130 -2.55 2.84 -6.13
N THR A 131 -3.45 3.55 -5.45
CA THR A 131 -3.30 4.99 -5.15
C THR A 131 -3.61 5.31 -3.70
N ILE A 132 -3.04 6.41 -3.21
CA ILE A 132 -3.37 6.98 -1.90
C ILE A 132 -4.15 8.28 -2.13
N GLY A 133 -5.45 8.25 -1.81
CA GLY A 133 -6.32 9.43 -1.75
C GLY A 133 -7.27 9.62 -2.93
N ASP A 134 -7.00 9.06 -4.13
CA ASP A 134 -7.82 9.35 -5.32
C ASP A 134 -8.12 8.12 -6.17
N GLY A 135 -9.26 8.13 -6.85
CA GLY A 135 -9.66 7.18 -7.89
C GLY A 135 -10.17 5.83 -7.37
N ALA A 136 -10.49 4.93 -8.30
CA ALA A 136 -11.05 3.61 -8.00
C ALA A 136 -10.05 2.68 -7.29
N SER A 137 -8.75 2.90 -7.51
CA SER A 137 -7.66 2.12 -6.89
C SER A 137 -7.19 2.68 -5.54
N ASN A 138 -7.93 3.66 -4.96
CA ASN A 138 -7.59 4.26 -3.69
C ASN A 138 -7.72 3.28 -2.53
N ILE A 139 -6.65 3.16 -1.74
CA ILE A 139 -6.59 2.27 -0.56
C ILE A 139 -7.00 2.96 0.75
N VAL A 140 -7.07 4.29 0.80
CA VAL A 140 -7.49 5.02 2.01
C VAL A 140 -8.95 4.71 2.32
N GLY A 141 -9.23 4.42 3.59
CA GLY A 141 -10.55 3.99 4.04
C GLY A 141 -10.84 2.51 3.85
N ARG A 142 -9.88 1.71 3.37
CA ARG A 142 -9.98 0.26 3.23
C ARG A 142 -9.44 -0.46 4.46
N GLY A 143 -9.76 -1.75 4.58
CA GLY A 143 -9.20 -2.61 5.61
C GLY A 143 -7.87 -3.22 5.18
N VAL A 144 -6.99 -3.49 6.13
CA VAL A 144 -5.85 -4.40 5.94
C VAL A 144 -5.96 -5.53 6.94
N ILE A 145 -5.82 -6.76 6.46
CA ILE A 145 -6.04 -7.99 7.22
C ILE A 145 -4.78 -8.85 7.18
N VAL A 146 -4.45 -9.43 8.33
CA VAL A 146 -3.52 -10.56 8.44
C VAL A 146 -4.34 -11.81 8.72
N HIS A 147 -4.02 -12.90 8.03
CA HIS A 147 -4.70 -14.19 8.13
C HIS A 147 -3.87 -15.21 8.94
N ALA A 148 -4.50 -16.30 9.34
CA ALA A 148 -3.90 -17.33 10.21
C ALA A 148 -3.14 -18.43 9.44
N ALA A 149 -3.23 -18.45 8.12
CA ALA A 149 -2.64 -19.48 7.27
C ALA A 149 -2.00 -18.86 6.03
N PRO A 150 -1.09 -19.58 5.37
CA PRO A 150 -0.50 -19.15 4.11
C PRO A 150 -1.57 -18.90 3.04
N ASP A 151 -1.34 -17.91 2.20
CA ASP A 151 -2.07 -17.73 0.95
C ASP A 151 -1.52 -18.73 -0.09
N ASP A 152 -2.37 -19.56 -0.69
CA ASP A 152 -1.95 -20.48 -1.75
C ASP A 152 -1.89 -19.82 -3.14
N PHE A 153 -2.31 -18.55 -3.24
CA PHE A 153 -2.35 -17.72 -4.46
C PHE A 153 -3.14 -18.33 -5.63
N LYS A 154 -4.02 -19.27 -5.37
CA LYS A 154 -4.75 -20.04 -6.40
C LYS A 154 -6.22 -20.20 -6.08
N THR A 155 -6.56 -20.55 -4.84
CA THR A 155 -7.94 -20.81 -4.43
C THR A 155 -8.75 -19.53 -4.46
N GLN A 156 -9.81 -19.54 -5.25
CA GLN A 156 -10.69 -18.38 -5.38
C GLN A 156 -11.72 -18.36 -4.23
N PRO A 157 -12.09 -17.21 -3.74
CA PRO A 157 -11.59 -15.87 -4.08
C PRO A 157 -10.47 -15.35 -3.17
N THR A 158 -9.93 -16.12 -2.22
CA THR A 158 -9.12 -15.59 -1.10
C THR A 158 -7.90 -16.43 -0.72
N GLY A 159 -7.45 -17.35 -1.62
CA GLY A 159 -6.20 -18.07 -1.43
C GLY A 159 -6.17 -19.04 -0.25
N ASN A 160 -7.35 -19.43 0.27
CA ASN A 160 -7.46 -20.36 1.42
C ASN A 160 -6.67 -19.91 2.67
N SER A 161 -6.50 -18.61 2.86
CA SER A 161 -5.65 -18.01 3.91
C SER A 161 -6.17 -18.17 5.36
N GLY A 162 -7.32 -18.80 5.53
CA GLY A 162 -7.87 -19.11 6.85
C GLY A 162 -8.51 -17.91 7.57
N ALA A 163 -8.56 -18.00 8.90
CA ALA A 163 -9.18 -16.98 9.74
C ALA A 163 -8.41 -15.65 9.71
N ARG A 164 -9.07 -14.54 10.03
CA ARG A 164 -8.47 -13.21 10.15
C ARG A 164 -7.97 -13.02 11.58
N VAL A 165 -6.69 -12.77 11.76
CA VAL A 165 -6.05 -12.66 13.09
C VAL A 165 -5.76 -11.23 13.50
N ALA A 166 -5.66 -10.30 12.54
CA ALA A 166 -5.54 -8.87 12.80
C ALA A 166 -6.25 -8.06 11.72
N CYS A 167 -6.77 -6.90 12.12
CA CYS A 167 -7.44 -5.92 11.24
C CYS A 167 -6.99 -4.50 11.57
N GLY A 168 -6.84 -3.67 10.54
CA GLY A 168 -6.59 -2.23 10.66
C GLY A 168 -7.27 -1.47 9.53
N VAL A 169 -7.64 -0.21 9.77
CA VAL A 169 -8.18 0.68 8.74
C VAL A 169 -7.06 1.58 8.23
N ILE A 170 -6.92 1.68 6.92
CA ILE A 170 -5.92 2.51 6.25
C ILE A 170 -6.38 3.97 6.28
N ALA A 171 -5.66 4.81 7.00
CA ALA A 171 -5.92 6.25 7.14
C ALA A 171 -4.82 7.07 6.46
N ALA A 172 -5.18 8.14 5.75
CA ALA A 172 -4.22 9.10 5.19
C ALA A 172 -3.42 9.78 6.31
N ARG A 173 -2.15 10.08 6.02
CA ARG A 173 -1.22 10.82 6.89
C ARG A 173 -0.89 12.19 6.33
#